data_f7450706faaa149a9e3e79a163572737
#
_entry.id   f7450706faaa149a9e3e79a163572737
#
_cell.length_a   1.000
_cell.length_b   1.000
_cell.length_c   1.000
_cell.angle_alpha   90.00
_cell.angle_beta   90.00
_cell.angle_gamma   90.00
#
_symmetry.space_group_name_H-M   'P 1'
#
loop_
_entity.id
_entity.type
_entity.pdbx_description
1 polymer ?
#
loop_
_entity_poly.entity_id
_entity_poly.type
_entity_poly.pdbx_seq_one_letter_code
_entity_poly.pdbx_strand_id
1 'polypeptide(L)'
;MEMDCIPAGMELFPAADEEQFEFIKRVIDDCDYYLLIIGGRYGSTTEEGISYTEKEYDYAIQKGLKVIALVHENPDEIPVGKSDIDPVLRERLAAFRAKVSADRLVRFWSKAEDLPGLVSLSLTKTIKIFPAIGWVRANTVANEKLLAELNEIRKENTVLRARIAEIELEPTKKIEGLAGLDEKTVVHGHGWTDRGRMAWSSTVSWREIFAIVSPYLVKYPNDE
;
A
#
# COMPACT_ATOMS: atom_id res chain seq x y z
N MET A 1 -24.64 7.74 -4.68
CA MET A 1 -24.40 6.54 -3.86
C MET A 1 -24.51 6.97 -2.40
N GLU A 2 -25.53 6.51 -1.71
CA GLU A 2 -25.81 6.99 -0.35
C GLU A 2 -24.98 6.31 0.74
N MET A 3 -24.10 5.35 0.38
CA MET A 3 -23.38 4.51 1.36
C MET A 3 -21.87 4.47 1.15
N ASP A 4 -21.31 5.30 0.27
CA ASP A 4 -19.88 5.30 -0.11
C ASP A 4 -19.35 3.90 -0.48
N CYS A 5 -20.21 3.04 -1.02
CA CYS A 5 -19.88 1.71 -1.48
C CYS A 5 -19.93 1.63 -3.00
N ILE A 6 -19.02 0.90 -3.59
CA ILE A 6 -19.01 0.58 -5.02
C ILE A 6 -19.64 -0.79 -5.20
N PRO A 7 -20.87 -0.90 -5.77
CA PRO A 7 -21.45 -2.20 -6.04
C PRO A 7 -20.73 -2.87 -7.21
N ALA A 8 -20.44 -4.15 -7.06
CA ALA A 8 -20.00 -5.01 -8.14
C ALA A 8 -21.08 -6.05 -8.42
N GLY A 9 -21.64 -6.02 -9.62
CA GLY A 9 -22.71 -6.92 -10.05
C GLY A 9 -22.51 -7.33 -11.51
N MET A 10 -23.16 -8.43 -11.92
CA MET A 10 -23.01 -9.03 -13.25
C MET A 10 -23.31 -8.06 -14.40
N GLU A 11 -24.19 -7.09 -14.18
CA GLU A 11 -24.57 -6.06 -15.15
C GLU A 11 -23.44 -5.07 -15.49
N LEU A 12 -22.38 -5.05 -14.70
CA LEU A 12 -21.23 -4.18 -14.92
C LEU A 12 -20.11 -4.87 -15.72
N PHE A 13 -20.32 -6.14 -16.11
CA PHE A 13 -19.27 -6.92 -16.72
C PHE A 13 -19.16 -6.66 -18.22
N PRO A 14 -17.95 -6.48 -18.78
CA PRO A 14 -17.76 -6.45 -20.22
C PRO A 14 -18.05 -7.83 -20.83
N ALA A 15 -18.45 -7.86 -22.10
CA ALA A 15 -18.44 -9.09 -22.87
C ALA A 15 -16.97 -9.54 -23.04
N ALA A 16 -16.58 -10.64 -22.42
CA ALA A 16 -15.24 -11.18 -22.47
C ALA A 16 -15.28 -12.66 -22.89
N ASP A 17 -14.25 -13.10 -23.64
CA ASP A 17 -14.10 -14.49 -24.09
C ASP A 17 -13.61 -15.45 -22.97
N GLU A 18 -13.85 -15.09 -21.74
CA GLU A 18 -13.41 -15.83 -20.57
C GLU A 18 -14.56 -16.66 -19.97
N GLU A 19 -14.21 -17.79 -19.33
CA GLU A 19 -15.18 -18.55 -18.59
C GLU A 19 -15.86 -17.68 -17.53
N GLN A 20 -17.16 -17.53 -17.61
CA GLN A 20 -17.96 -16.60 -16.82
C GLN A 20 -17.63 -16.69 -15.31
N PHE A 21 -17.45 -17.89 -14.78
CA PHE A 21 -17.20 -18.08 -13.36
C PHE A 21 -15.80 -17.65 -12.91
N GLU A 22 -14.78 -17.83 -13.76
CA GLU A 22 -13.41 -17.35 -13.44
C GLU A 22 -13.34 -15.82 -13.38
N PHE A 23 -14.11 -15.16 -14.24
CA PHE A 23 -14.24 -13.70 -14.16
C PHE A 23 -14.95 -13.25 -12.88
N ILE A 24 -16.05 -13.92 -12.51
CA ILE A 24 -16.79 -13.66 -11.26
C ILE A 24 -15.87 -13.79 -10.03
N LYS A 25 -15.04 -14.81 -9.99
CA LYS A 25 -14.07 -15.00 -8.90
C LYS A 25 -13.15 -13.80 -8.71
N ARG A 26 -12.62 -13.25 -9.82
CA ARG A 26 -11.75 -12.05 -9.73
C ARG A 26 -12.49 -10.86 -9.18
N VAL A 27 -13.74 -10.66 -9.57
CA VAL A 27 -14.56 -9.58 -9.01
C VAL A 27 -14.79 -9.78 -7.51
N ILE A 28 -15.07 -11.02 -7.09
CA ILE A 28 -15.24 -11.35 -5.66
C ILE A 28 -13.92 -11.12 -4.90
N ASP A 29 -12.78 -11.45 -5.49
CA ASP A 29 -11.45 -11.23 -4.88
C ASP A 29 -11.15 -9.74 -4.62
N ASP A 30 -11.74 -8.84 -5.41
CA ASP A 30 -11.61 -7.39 -5.26
C ASP A 30 -12.68 -6.78 -4.33
N CYS A 31 -13.62 -7.60 -3.80
CA CYS A 31 -14.68 -7.13 -2.94
C CYS A 31 -14.31 -7.23 -1.45
N ASP A 32 -14.78 -6.27 -0.66
CA ASP A 32 -14.63 -6.29 0.80
C ASP A 32 -15.75 -7.08 1.50
N TYR A 33 -16.94 -7.07 0.93
CA TYR A 33 -18.14 -7.72 1.47
C TYR A 33 -18.93 -8.40 0.37
N TYR A 34 -19.59 -9.52 0.70
CA TYR A 34 -20.48 -10.22 -0.21
C TYR A 34 -21.92 -10.09 0.28
N LEU A 35 -22.79 -9.53 -0.56
CA LEU A 35 -24.22 -9.39 -0.28
C LEU A 35 -25.00 -10.46 -1.05
N LEU A 36 -25.67 -11.36 -0.32
CA LEU A 36 -26.51 -12.42 -0.85
C LEU A 36 -27.98 -12.11 -0.63
N ILE A 37 -28.76 -12.12 -1.68
CA ILE A 37 -30.22 -11.99 -1.61
C ILE A 37 -30.86 -13.26 -2.20
N ILE A 38 -31.61 -14.02 -1.40
CA ILE A 38 -32.29 -15.23 -1.82
C ILE A 38 -33.79 -14.96 -1.84
N GLY A 39 -34.39 -15.09 -3.02
CA GLY A 39 -35.84 -15.04 -3.26
C GLY A 39 -36.44 -16.40 -3.54
N GLY A 40 -37.30 -16.48 -4.59
CA GLY A 40 -38.03 -17.67 -5.01
C GLY A 40 -37.35 -18.50 -6.10
N ARG A 41 -36.16 -18.13 -6.54
CA ARG A 41 -35.43 -18.84 -7.60
C ARG A 41 -34.07 -19.28 -7.12
N TYR A 42 -33.70 -20.51 -7.51
CA TYR A 42 -32.35 -21.03 -7.31
C TYR A 42 -31.34 -20.36 -8.25
N GLY A 43 -31.83 -19.98 -9.43
CA GLY A 43 -31.05 -19.29 -10.47
C GLY A 43 -30.49 -20.21 -11.56
N SER A 44 -29.74 -19.66 -12.48
CA SER A 44 -29.09 -20.41 -13.57
C SER A 44 -28.05 -21.36 -13.00
N THR A 45 -28.05 -22.61 -13.54
CA THR A 45 -27.19 -23.68 -13.07
C THR A 45 -26.04 -23.95 -14.06
N THR A 46 -24.93 -24.43 -13.54
CA THR A 46 -23.83 -25.02 -14.32
C THR A 46 -24.21 -26.42 -14.81
N GLU A 47 -23.33 -27.04 -15.60
CA GLU A 47 -23.49 -28.44 -16.03
C GLU A 47 -23.60 -29.42 -14.85
N GLU A 48 -22.99 -29.11 -13.73
CA GLU A 48 -23.06 -29.87 -12.48
C GLU A 48 -24.42 -29.67 -11.75
N GLY A 49 -25.24 -28.73 -12.25
CA GLY A 49 -26.53 -28.39 -11.69
C GLY A 49 -26.50 -27.51 -10.44
N ILE A 50 -25.34 -26.94 -10.09
CA ILE A 50 -25.20 -25.98 -9.00
C ILE A 50 -25.44 -24.59 -9.55
N SER A 51 -26.21 -23.74 -8.84
CA SER A 51 -26.44 -22.37 -9.31
C SER A 51 -25.18 -21.51 -9.21
N TYR A 52 -25.05 -20.54 -10.12
CA TYR A 52 -23.95 -19.58 -10.05
C TYR A 52 -23.95 -18.83 -8.73
N THR A 53 -25.11 -18.44 -8.22
CA THR A 53 -25.27 -17.76 -6.92
C THR A 53 -24.75 -18.61 -5.76
N GLU A 54 -25.00 -19.92 -5.78
CA GLU A 54 -24.44 -20.82 -4.76
C GLU A 54 -22.93 -20.97 -4.89
N LYS A 55 -22.40 -21.10 -6.12
CA LYS A 55 -20.94 -21.15 -6.35
C LYS A 55 -20.25 -19.86 -5.92
N GLU A 56 -20.83 -18.70 -6.18
CA GLU A 56 -20.34 -17.40 -5.73
C GLU A 56 -20.32 -17.30 -4.20
N TYR A 57 -21.39 -17.73 -3.56
CA TYR A 57 -21.49 -17.80 -2.11
C TYR A 57 -20.40 -18.68 -1.51
N ASP A 58 -20.23 -19.90 -2.03
CA ASP A 58 -19.21 -20.83 -1.56
C ASP A 58 -17.80 -20.25 -1.73
N TYR A 59 -17.55 -19.61 -2.85
CA TYR A 59 -16.28 -18.95 -3.11
C TYR A 59 -16.02 -17.77 -2.16
N ALA A 60 -17.02 -16.93 -1.93
CA ALA A 60 -16.91 -15.82 -0.98
C ALA A 60 -16.61 -16.31 0.44
N ILE A 61 -17.23 -17.43 0.87
CA ILE A 61 -16.94 -18.08 2.14
C ILE A 61 -15.51 -18.60 2.17
N GLN A 62 -15.07 -19.29 1.13
CA GLN A 62 -13.70 -19.82 1.02
C GLN A 62 -12.65 -18.71 1.11
N LYS A 63 -12.92 -17.54 0.56
CA LYS A 63 -12.07 -16.35 0.66
C LYS A 63 -12.13 -15.63 2.01
N GLY A 64 -13.05 -16.04 2.88
CA GLY A 64 -13.21 -15.42 4.20
C GLY A 64 -13.94 -14.08 4.21
N LEU A 65 -14.60 -13.73 3.10
CA LEU A 65 -15.39 -12.51 3.00
C LEU A 65 -16.52 -12.50 4.03
N LYS A 66 -16.88 -11.32 4.50
CA LYS A 66 -18.06 -11.17 5.37
C LYS A 66 -19.32 -11.18 4.51
N VAL A 67 -20.10 -12.25 4.65
CA VAL A 67 -21.35 -12.44 3.92
C VAL A 67 -22.50 -11.83 4.68
N ILE A 68 -23.28 -11.01 3.99
CA ILE A 68 -24.55 -10.44 4.44
C ILE A 68 -25.66 -11.16 3.68
N ALA A 69 -26.40 -12.05 4.36
CA ALA A 69 -27.43 -12.85 3.72
C ALA A 69 -28.83 -12.31 4.07
N LEU A 70 -29.60 -11.99 3.04
CA LEU A 70 -30.99 -11.60 3.08
C LEU A 70 -31.82 -12.70 2.43
N VAL A 71 -32.61 -13.41 3.20
CA VAL A 71 -33.35 -14.60 2.75
C VAL A 71 -34.85 -14.31 2.83
N HIS A 72 -35.61 -14.61 1.77
CA HIS A 72 -37.06 -14.43 1.82
C HIS A 72 -37.67 -15.29 2.92
N GLU A 73 -38.55 -14.73 3.73
CA GLU A 73 -39.13 -15.41 4.89
C GLU A 73 -39.93 -16.65 4.47
N ASN A 74 -40.82 -16.50 3.50
CA ASN A 74 -41.67 -17.59 3.00
C ASN A 74 -41.61 -17.62 1.46
N PRO A 75 -40.81 -18.51 0.83
CA PRO A 75 -40.72 -18.59 -0.63
C PRO A 75 -42.04 -18.97 -1.31
N ASP A 76 -42.95 -19.66 -0.61
CA ASP A 76 -44.24 -20.09 -1.17
C ASP A 76 -45.21 -18.91 -1.35
N GLU A 77 -44.98 -17.80 -0.69
CA GLU A 77 -45.73 -16.55 -0.88
C GLU A 77 -45.29 -15.74 -2.09
N ILE A 78 -44.14 -16.09 -2.68
CA ILE A 78 -43.63 -15.41 -3.86
C ILE A 78 -44.46 -15.81 -5.08
N PRO A 79 -44.94 -14.86 -5.90
CA PRO A 79 -45.70 -15.18 -7.10
C PRO A 79 -44.97 -16.18 -8.00
N VAL A 80 -45.70 -17.13 -8.58
CA VAL A 80 -45.20 -18.22 -9.42
C VAL A 80 -44.31 -17.68 -10.55
N GLY A 81 -44.64 -16.53 -11.14
CA GLY A 81 -43.79 -15.88 -12.16
C GLY A 81 -42.39 -15.41 -11.67
N LYS A 82 -42.18 -15.37 -10.35
CA LYS A 82 -40.90 -15.00 -9.70
C LYS A 82 -40.28 -16.18 -8.94
N SER A 83 -40.81 -17.39 -9.09
CA SER A 83 -40.34 -18.60 -8.41
C SER A 83 -39.99 -19.67 -9.43
N ASP A 84 -39.18 -20.64 -9.05
CA ASP A 84 -38.90 -21.82 -9.85
C ASP A 84 -40.13 -22.75 -9.81
N ILE A 85 -40.53 -23.25 -10.98
CA ILE A 85 -41.61 -24.20 -11.15
C ILE A 85 -41.07 -25.63 -11.07
N ASP A 86 -39.82 -25.84 -11.53
CA ASP A 86 -39.16 -27.14 -11.52
C ASP A 86 -38.98 -27.65 -10.07
N PRO A 87 -39.52 -28.84 -9.74
CA PRO A 87 -39.33 -29.41 -8.41
C PRO A 87 -37.88 -29.59 -7.97
N VAL A 88 -36.99 -29.93 -8.89
CA VAL A 88 -35.58 -30.13 -8.60
C VAL A 88 -34.92 -28.79 -8.20
N LEU A 89 -35.22 -27.70 -8.92
CA LEU A 89 -34.70 -26.38 -8.58
C LEU A 89 -35.26 -25.87 -7.24
N ARG A 90 -36.55 -26.18 -6.94
CA ARG A 90 -37.14 -25.84 -5.65
C ARG A 90 -36.48 -26.57 -4.48
N GLU A 91 -36.21 -27.87 -4.65
CA GLU A 91 -35.47 -28.65 -3.65
C GLU A 91 -34.06 -28.10 -3.42
N ARG A 92 -33.35 -27.78 -4.50
CA ARG A 92 -32.01 -27.16 -4.41
C ARG A 92 -32.07 -25.80 -3.75
N LEU A 93 -33.05 -24.97 -4.07
CA LEU A 93 -33.25 -23.69 -3.40
C LEU A 93 -33.47 -23.89 -1.89
N ALA A 94 -34.28 -24.84 -1.50
CA ALA A 94 -34.53 -25.15 -0.09
C ALA A 94 -33.25 -25.60 0.62
N ALA A 95 -32.47 -26.47 -0.01
CA ALA A 95 -31.18 -26.92 0.51
C ALA A 95 -30.18 -25.76 0.64
N PHE A 96 -30.09 -24.89 -0.37
CA PHE A 96 -29.22 -23.71 -0.33
C PHE A 96 -29.63 -22.72 0.76
N ARG A 97 -30.91 -22.44 0.92
CA ARG A 97 -31.46 -21.62 2.01
C ARG A 97 -31.10 -22.20 3.39
N ALA A 98 -31.25 -23.51 3.57
CA ALA A 98 -30.88 -24.21 4.80
C ALA A 98 -29.35 -24.06 5.06
N LYS A 99 -28.52 -24.30 4.06
CA LYS A 99 -27.05 -24.13 4.11
C LYS A 99 -26.66 -22.72 4.55
N VAL A 100 -27.24 -21.69 3.95
CA VAL A 100 -26.93 -20.28 4.29
C VAL A 100 -27.37 -19.93 5.70
N SER A 101 -28.45 -20.53 6.19
CA SER A 101 -29.06 -20.22 7.50
C SER A 101 -28.46 -21.04 8.66
N ALA A 102 -27.76 -22.16 8.39
CA ALA A 102 -27.30 -23.10 9.42
C ALA A 102 -26.27 -22.51 10.37
N ASP A 103 -25.28 -21.76 9.85
CA ASP A 103 -24.10 -21.31 10.62
C ASP A 103 -23.95 -19.78 10.67
N ARG A 104 -25.01 -19.03 10.29
CA ARG A 104 -24.94 -17.58 10.14
C ARG A 104 -26.19 -16.87 10.60
N LEU A 105 -25.99 -15.64 11.07
CA LEU A 105 -27.09 -14.73 11.29
C LEU A 105 -27.56 -14.19 9.94
N VAL A 106 -28.72 -14.67 9.48
CA VAL A 106 -29.40 -14.17 8.29
C VAL A 106 -30.47 -13.15 8.67
N ARG A 107 -30.82 -12.27 7.75
CA ARG A 107 -32.01 -11.43 7.86
C ARG A 107 -33.10 -11.95 6.92
N PHE A 108 -34.30 -11.98 7.44
CA PHE A 108 -35.47 -12.33 6.63
C PHE A 108 -36.11 -11.08 6.05
N TRP A 109 -36.67 -11.22 4.86
CA TRP A 109 -37.42 -10.19 4.17
C TRP A 109 -38.69 -10.83 3.54
N SER A 110 -39.77 -10.06 3.46
CA SER A 110 -41.05 -10.52 2.86
C SER A 110 -41.45 -9.65 1.67
N LYS A 111 -41.11 -8.37 1.67
CA LYS A 111 -41.43 -7.45 0.57
C LYS A 111 -40.18 -6.89 -0.06
N ALA A 112 -40.19 -6.83 -1.39
CA ALA A 112 -39.04 -6.28 -2.13
C ALA A 112 -38.72 -4.82 -1.77
N GLU A 113 -39.73 -4.06 -1.39
CA GLU A 113 -39.65 -2.67 -0.97
C GLU A 113 -38.82 -2.49 0.32
N ASP A 114 -38.74 -3.52 1.16
CA ASP A 114 -37.98 -3.50 2.42
C ASP A 114 -36.48 -3.74 2.20
N LEU A 115 -36.09 -4.35 1.06
CA LEU A 115 -34.70 -4.74 0.77
C LEU A 115 -33.72 -3.56 0.84
N PRO A 116 -33.95 -2.38 0.27
CA PRO A 116 -33.02 -1.28 0.35
C PRO A 116 -32.67 -0.88 1.79
N GLY A 117 -33.69 -0.84 2.67
CA GLY A 117 -33.50 -0.54 4.09
C GLY A 117 -32.73 -1.64 4.83
N LEU A 118 -33.05 -2.91 4.56
CA LEU A 118 -32.38 -4.05 5.16
C LEU A 118 -30.91 -4.17 4.71
N VAL A 119 -30.65 -3.93 3.43
CA VAL A 119 -29.27 -3.88 2.87
C VAL A 119 -28.48 -2.78 3.56
N SER A 120 -29.00 -1.55 3.56
CA SER A 120 -28.33 -0.40 4.17
C SER A 120 -28.00 -0.65 5.64
N LEU A 121 -28.97 -1.09 6.41
CA LEU A 121 -28.80 -1.38 7.84
C LEU A 121 -27.78 -2.52 8.09
N SER A 122 -27.86 -3.59 7.31
CA SER A 122 -26.98 -4.76 7.48
C SER A 122 -25.56 -4.45 7.06
N LEU A 123 -25.38 -3.80 5.92
CA LEU A 123 -24.06 -3.41 5.41
C LEU A 123 -23.37 -2.41 6.34
N THR A 124 -24.08 -1.35 6.78
CA THR A 124 -23.51 -0.38 7.73
C THR A 124 -23.06 -1.03 9.04
N LYS A 125 -23.87 -1.97 9.58
CA LYS A 125 -23.49 -2.71 10.79
C LYS A 125 -22.27 -3.61 10.55
N THR A 126 -22.22 -4.29 9.41
CA THR A 126 -21.13 -5.19 9.06
C THR A 126 -19.83 -4.41 8.89
N ILE A 127 -19.85 -3.30 8.17
CA ILE A 127 -18.69 -2.40 8.00
C ILE A 127 -18.17 -1.90 9.37
N LYS A 128 -19.09 -1.53 10.27
CA LYS A 128 -18.70 -1.04 11.61
C LYS A 128 -18.06 -2.12 12.49
N ILE A 129 -18.52 -3.37 12.39
CA ILE A 129 -18.01 -4.47 13.21
C ILE A 129 -16.77 -5.10 12.59
N PHE A 130 -16.73 -5.18 11.28
CA PHE A 130 -15.65 -5.80 10.50
C PHE A 130 -15.17 -4.81 9.44
N PRO A 131 -14.43 -3.77 9.83
CA PRO A 131 -13.94 -2.79 8.87
C PRO A 131 -12.97 -3.45 7.89
N ALA A 132 -13.13 -3.12 6.60
CA ALA A 132 -12.24 -3.52 5.53
C ALA A 132 -11.37 -2.33 5.11
N ILE A 133 -10.31 -2.61 4.36
CA ILE A 133 -9.41 -1.57 3.84
C ILE A 133 -10.14 -0.68 2.84
N GLY A 134 -11.02 -1.27 2.04
CA GLY A 134 -11.76 -0.56 1.00
C GLY A 134 -10.89 -0.10 -0.18
N TRP A 135 -11.51 0.65 -1.07
CA TRP A 135 -10.83 1.27 -2.19
C TRP A 135 -10.38 2.69 -1.83
N VAL A 136 -9.07 2.91 -1.79
CA VAL A 136 -8.48 4.23 -1.56
C VAL A 136 -7.92 4.79 -2.87
N ARG A 137 -8.00 6.11 -3.03
CA ARG A 137 -7.42 6.75 -4.20
C ARG A 137 -5.90 6.56 -4.20
N ALA A 138 -5.32 6.20 -5.34
CA ALA A 138 -3.90 5.92 -5.49
C ALA A 138 -2.98 7.05 -4.99
N ASN A 139 -3.40 8.30 -5.13
CA ASN A 139 -2.66 9.45 -4.62
C ASN A 139 -2.61 9.51 -3.08
N THR A 140 -3.60 8.98 -2.38
CA THR A 140 -3.64 8.92 -0.92
C THR A 140 -2.64 7.90 -0.39
N VAL A 141 -2.57 6.73 -1.01
CA VAL A 141 -1.61 5.65 -0.63
C VAL A 141 -0.17 6.09 -0.91
N ALA A 142 0.08 6.76 -2.05
CA ALA A 142 1.40 7.30 -2.37
C ALA A 142 1.85 8.35 -1.35
N ASN A 143 0.95 9.20 -0.86
CA ASN A 143 1.26 10.21 0.14
C ASN A 143 1.60 9.60 1.51
N GLU A 144 0.97 8.53 1.95
CA GLU A 144 1.30 7.87 3.22
C GLU A 144 2.68 7.22 3.19
N LYS A 145 3.04 6.52 2.12
CA LYS A 145 4.39 5.96 1.94
C LYS A 145 5.45 7.04 1.87
N LEU A 146 5.22 8.08 1.08
CA LEU A 146 6.11 9.23 0.99
C LEU A 146 6.28 9.95 2.33
N LEU A 147 5.21 10.11 3.11
CA LEU A 147 5.29 10.70 4.45
C LEU A 147 6.08 9.82 5.42
N ALA A 148 5.94 8.49 5.35
CA ALA A 148 6.73 7.58 6.16
C ALA A 148 8.22 7.65 5.80
N GLU A 149 8.58 7.63 4.52
CA GLU A 149 9.96 7.78 4.03
C GLU A 149 10.55 9.14 4.43
N LEU A 150 9.78 10.22 4.28
CA LEU A 150 10.21 11.55 4.72
C LEU A 150 10.48 11.63 6.22
N ASN A 151 9.68 10.96 7.03
CA ASN A 151 9.89 10.92 8.47
C ASN A 151 11.14 10.12 8.85
N GLU A 152 11.40 9.00 8.19
CA GLU A 152 12.64 8.23 8.41
C GLU A 152 13.88 9.03 7.99
N ILE A 153 13.87 9.65 6.80
CA ILE A 153 14.95 10.51 6.32
C ILE A 153 15.19 11.69 7.29
N ARG A 154 14.12 12.28 7.84
CA ARG A 154 14.27 13.37 8.83
C ARG A 154 14.92 12.89 10.12
N LYS A 155 14.56 11.73 10.63
CA LYS A 155 15.21 11.13 11.82
C LYS A 155 16.67 10.86 11.56
N GLU A 156 17.01 10.26 10.43
CA GLU A 156 18.38 9.97 10.04
C GLU A 156 19.22 11.26 9.92
N ASN A 157 18.67 12.29 9.25
CA ASN A 157 19.33 13.60 9.15
C ASN A 157 19.58 14.23 10.53
N THR A 158 18.66 14.07 11.48
CA THR A 158 18.83 14.61 12.83
C THR A 158 19.98 13.90 13.56
N VAL A 159 20.05 12.58 13.44
CA VAL A 159 21.15 11.79 14.03
C VAL A 159 22.49 12.14 13.39
N LEU A 160 22.55 12.25 12.06
CA LEU A 160 23.76 12.59 11.35
C LEU A 160 24.27 14.00 11.70
N ARG A 161 23.36 14.98 11.80
CA ARG A 161 23.72 16.34 12.24
C ARG A 161 24.25 16.40 13.66
N ALA A 162 23.66 15.63 14.59
CA ALA A 162 24.16 15.53 15.95
C ALA A 162 25.57 14.93 15.98
N ARG A 163 25.83 13.91 15.16
CA ARG A 163 27.13 13.25 15.07
C ARG A 163 28.20 14.15 14.44
N ILE A 164 27.83 14.95 13.44
CA ILE A 164 28.74 15.97 12.85
C ILE A 164 29.08 17.04 13.91
N ALA A 165 28.08 17.53 14.65
CA ALA A 165 28.32 18.51 15.70
C ALA A 165 29.23 17.96 16.82
N GLU A 166 29.12 16.68 17.14
CA GLU A 166 29.97 16.00 18.12
C GLU A 166 31.41 15.88 17.65
N ILE A 167 31.60 15.57 16.35
CA ILE A 167 32.93 15.51 15.74
C ILE A 167 33.56 16.91 15.63
N GLU A 168 32.78 17.95 15.33
CA GLU A 168 33.25 19.33 15.25
C GLU A 168 33.59 19.92 16.62
N LEU A 169 32.97 19.40 17.71
CA LEU A 169 33.27 19.77 19.08
C LEU A 169 34.53 19.07 19.64
N GLU A 170 34.99 17.97 19.02
CA GLU A 170 36.27 17.39 19.42
C GLU A 170 37.39 18.34 18.99
N PRO A 171 38.10 18.95 19.94
CA PRO A 171 39.24 19.80 19.57
C PRO A 171 40.21 18.91 18.81
N THR A 172 40.53 19.31 17.56
CA THR A 172 41.57 18.66 16.77
C THR A 172 42.79 18.45 17.69
N LYS A 173 43.02 17.18 18.04
CA LYS A 173 44.11 16.80 18.92
C LYS A 173 45.40 17.37 18.33
N LYS A 174 45.90 18.45 18.92
CA LYS A 174 47.14 19.08 18.47
C LYS A 174 48.25 18.03 18.62
N ILE A 175 48.72 17.50 17.51
CA ILE A 175 49.79 16.50 17.52
C ILE A 175 51.04 17.25 18.02
N GLU A 176 51.53 16.81 19.17
CA GLU A 176 52.69 17.43 19.79
C GLU A 176 53.88 17.39 18.82
N GLY A 177 54.48 18.55 18.52
CA GLY A 177 55.59 18.67 17.58
C GLY A 177 55.19 18.94 16.11
N LEU A 178 53.88 19.01 15.77
CA LEU A 178 53.42 19.44 14.46
C LEU A 178 52.93 20.89 14.50
N ALA A 179 53.46 21.71 13.61
CA ALA A 179 53.05 23.11 13.42
C ALA A 179 51.59 23.15 12.92
N GLY A 180 50.77 24.04 13.46
CA GLY A 180 49.41 24.30 12.94
C GLY A 180 49.46 24.92 11.55
N LEU A 181 48.45 24.66 10.73
CA LEU A 181 48.38 25.21 9.35
C LEU A 181 48.48 26.74 9.30
N ASP A 182 48.00 27.41 10.32
CA ASP A 182 48.02 28.88 10.41
C ASP A 182 49.26 29.42 11.17
N GLU A 183 50.12 28.52 11.65
CA GLU A 183 51.40 28.90 12.28
C GLU A 183 52.37 29.43 11.24
N LYS A 184 53.01 30.56 11.55
CA LYS A 184 53.90 31.25 10.63
C LYS A 184 55.34 30.76 10.76
N THR A 185 55.98 30.55 9.62
CA THR A 185 57.38 30.18 9.53
C THR A 185 58.12 31.14 8.57
N VAL A 186 59.39 31.25 8.74
CA VAL A 186 60.19 32.06 7.85
C VAL A 186 60.87 31.17 6.82
N VAL A 187 60.54 31.42 5.56
CA VAL A 187 61.20 30.73 4.43
C VAL A 187 62.26 31.62 3.84
N HIS A 188 63.42 31.03 3.68
CA HIS A 188 64.57 31.72 3.03
C HIS A 188 64.81 31.15 1.64
N GLY A 189 64.98 31.99 0.67
CA GLY A 189 65.26 31.62 -0.71
C GLY A 189 66.38 32.40 -1.31
N HIS A 190 66.97 31.88 -2.36
CA HIS A 190 67.99 32.54 -3.16
C HIS A 190 67.55 32.54 -4.62
N GLY A 191 67.68 33.64 -5.27
CA GLY A 191 67.39 33.78 -6.70
C GLY A 191 68.63 34.44 -7.42
N TRP A 192 68.67 34.32 -8.74
CA TRP A 192 69.61 34.97 -9.61
C TRP A 192 68.92 36.08 -10.37
N THR A 193 69.50 37.22 -10.40
CA THR A 193 69.06 38.36 -11.19
C THR A 193 70.25 38.81 -12.09
N ASP A 194 69.99 39.68 -13.04
CA ASP A 194 70.99 40.24 -13.93
C ASP A 194 72.16 40.94 -13.20
N ARG A 195 71.92 41.21 -11.92
CA ARG A 195 72.91 41.86 -11.04
C ARG A 195 73.61 40.93 -10.06
N GLY A 196 73.38 39.61 -10.16
CA GLY A 196 73.96 38.60 -9.30
C GLY A 196 72.99 37.86 -8.39
N ARG A 197 73.53 37.13 -7.42
CA ARG A 197 72.78 36.35 -6.45
C ARG A 197 72.02 37.24 -5.44
N MET A 198 70.73 37.08 -5.30
CA MET A 198 69.92 37.78 -4.33
C MET A 198 69.35 36.78 -3.33
N ALA A 199 69.49 37.12 -2.04
CA ALA A 199 68.81 36.34 -0.98
C ALA A 199 67.47 37.06 -0.58
N TRP A 200 66.46 36.30 -0.33
CA TRP A 200 65.21 36.84 0.16
C TRP A 200 64.71 36.00 1.33
N SER A 201 63.82 36.56 2.17
CA SER A 201 63.10 35.87 3.21
C SER A 201 61.65 36.35 3.24
N SER A 202 60.76 35.46 3.48
CA SER A 202 59.33 35.75 3.60
C SER A 202 58.73 34.98 4.78
N THR A 203 57.85 35.64 5.51
CA THR A 203 57.12 35.00 6.61
C THR A 203 55.77 34.56 6.07
N VAL A 204 55.60 33.26 6.01
CA VAL A 204 54.36 32.60 5.43
C VAL A 204 53.81 31.59 6.41
N SER A 205 52.51 31.32 6.31
CA SER A 205 51.88 30.25 7.07
C SER A 205 52.08 28.89 6.38
N TRP A 206 52.01 27.81 7.14
CA TRP A 206 52.04 26.45 6.57
C TRP A 206 50.90 26.22 5.59
N ARG A 207 49.74 26.84 5.78
CA ARG A 207 48.61 26.83 4.85
C ARG A 207 48.99 27.41 3.47
N GLU A 208 49.67 28.54 3.47
CA GLU A 208 50.15 29.19 2.22
C GLU A 208 51.19 28.34 1.52
N ILE A 209 52.14 27.78 2.26
CA ILE A 209 53.12 26.84 1.71
C ILE A 209 52.45 25.64 1.08
N PHE A 210 51.51 25.04 1.80
CA PHE A 210 50.78 23.85 1.33
C PHE A 210 49.94 24.15 0.08
N ALA A 211 49.27 25.29 0.03
CA ALA A 211 48.51 25.73 -1.15
C ALA A 211 49.36 25.87 -2.40
N ILE A 212 50.62 26.31 -2.24
CA ILE A 212 51.57 26.47 -3.35
C ILE A 212 52.16 25.12 -3.77
N VAL A 213 52.49 24.25 -2.83
CA VAL A 213 53.25 23.00 -3.09
C VAL A 213 52.31 21.82 -3.44
N SER A 214 51.11 21.76 -2.88
CA SER A 214 50.20 20.63 -3.06
C SER A 214 49.85 20.28 -4.53
N PRO A 215 49.66 21.23 -5.47
CA PRO A 215 49.44 20.91 -6.86
C PRO A 215 50.59 20.16 -7.54
N TYR A 216 51.80 20.33 -7.02
CA TYR A 216 53.01 19.69 -7.54
C TYR A 216 53.24 18.30 -6.93
N LEU A 217 52.75 18.04 -5.72
CA LEU A 217 52.87 16.74 -5.05
C LEU A 217 51.98 15.67 -5.70
N VAL A 218 50.89 16.06 -6.35
CA VAL A 218 49.99 15.15 -7.06
C VAL A 218 50.55 14.69 -8.42
N LYS A 219 51.55 15.38 -8.94
CA LYS A 219 52.09 15.19 -10.30
C LYS A 219 53.19 14.13 -10.42
N TYR A 220 53.69 13.65 -9.30
CA TYR A 220 54.72 12.60 -9.25
C TYR A 220 54.28 11.53 -8.25
N PRO A 221 53.37 10.60 -8.64
CA PRO A 221 53.27 9.33 -7.92
C PRO A 221 54.64 8.66 -8.05
N ASN A 222 55.20 8.19 -6.95
CA ASN A 222 56.46 7.47 -6.92
C ASN A 222 56.36 6.32 -7.93
N ASP A 223 57.18 6.42 -8.98
CA ASP A 223 57.61 5.30 -9.78
C ASP A 223 58.66 4.53 -8.95
N GLU A 224 58.19 3.47 -8.25
CA GLU A 224 58.93 2.29 -7.85
C GLU A 224 58.06 1.08 -8.07
#